data_b9896554b5f2559b8b18ac6869ec55c8
#
_entry.id   b9896554b5f2559b8b18ac6869ec55c8
#
_cell.length_a   1.000
_cell.length_b   1.000
_cell.length_c   1.000
_cell.angle_alpha   90.00
_cell.angle_beta   90.00
_cell.angle_gamma   90.00
#
_symmetry.space_group_name_H-M   'P 1'
#
loop_
_entity.id
_entity.type
_entity.pdbx_description
1 polymer ?
#
loop_
_entity_poly.entity_id
_entity_poly.type
_entity_poly.pdbx_seq_one_letter_code
_entity_poly.pdbx_strand_id
1 'polypeptide(L)'
;MFYDTSSYREKLEGTRDDRVHGIVVLVPSESKRLIARGVLALPEVRRVLKEGLFVVSRGTTTSYIAEELLGAPLPKANCTAGIVTDGRLSATIPEERLGPWVFRRGVKTEESAEEALKQFTSTDVSVKGANAIDPQGNVGVLAGNDFGGTIGSIWPVLASRGSHLIVPAGLEKMIASVVDASWACGNKLFKYVMGTRVALMAVVNAKVVTEIQALEVLTGVHAVHAASGGVGGSEGAVVLALEGSDARVKRAFELVQSVKGEPPIGMPRLEPPVPVVFD
;
A
#
# COMPACT_ATOMS: atom_id res chain seq x y z
N MET A 1 9.77 -5.85 6.21
CA MET A 1 10.03 -4.96 7.36
C MET A 1 9.46 -3.57 7.10
N PHE A 2 9.12 -2.82 8.15
CA PHE A 2 8.74 -1.42 7.99
C PHE A 2 9.92 -0.60 7.46
N TYR A 3 9.61 0.42 6.64
CA TYR A 3 10.62 1.37 6.16
C TYR A 3 11.25 2.10 7.36
N ASP A 4 12.58 2.15 7.39
CA ASP A 4 13.29 2.83 8.48
C ASP A 4 13.17 4.35 8.33
N THR A 5 12.52 4.98 9.30
CA THR A 5 12.28 6.42 9.37
C THR A 5 13.14 7.11 10.43
N SER A 6 14.04 6.41 11.07
CA SER A 6 14.85 6.94 12.19
C SER A 6 15.61 8.24 11.83
N SER A 7 16.07 8.36 10.59
CA SER A 7 16.78 9.55 10.11
C SER A 7 15.87 10.78 9.82
N TYR A 8 14.57 10.57 9.75
CA TYR A 8 13.58 11.65 9.48
C TYR A 8 13.01 12.23 10.77
N ARG A 9 12.86 11.38 11.79
CA ARG A 9 12.32 11.79 13.08
C ARG A 9 13.27 12.74 13.79
N GLU A 10 12.69 13.77 14.43
CA GLU A 10 13.50 14.60 15.31
C GLU A 10 13.98 13.81 16.54
N LYS A 11 15.12 14.24 17.09
CA LYS A 11 15.53 13.76 18.40
C LYS A 11 14.61 14.35 19.45
N LEU A 12 13.95 13.50 20.22
CA LEU A 12 13.10 13.93 21.31
C LEU A 12 13.98 14.33 22.50
N GLU A 13 13.98 15.61 22.86
CA GLU A 13 14.72 16.16 24.01
C GLU A 13 13.74 16.41 25.18
N GLY A 14 14.27 16.51 26.38
CA GLY A 14 13.49 16.74 27.58
C GLY A 14 12.60 15.58 28.03
N THR A 15 11.64 15.87 28.89
CA THR A 15 10.65 14.90 29.38
C THR A 15 9.45 14.85 28.41
N ARG A 16 8.54 13.91 28.64
CA ARG A 16 7.31 13.79 27.85
C ARG A 16 6.45 15.06 27.95
N ASP A 17 6.45 15.72 29.11
CA ASP A 17 5.64 16.92 29.36
C ASP A 17 6.18 18.18 28.67
N ASP A 18 7.44 18.15 28.22
CA ASP A 18 8.07 19.22 27.45
C ASP A 18 7.70 19.17 25.95
N ARG A 19 6.97 18.16 25.52
CA ARG A 19 6.67 17.88 24.10
C ARG A 19 5.21 18.20 23.78
N VAL A 20 4.95 18.53 22.53
CA VAL A 20 3.59 18.69 22.03
C VAL A 20 3.05 17.35 21.57
N HIS A 21 1.83 17.07 21.95
CA HIS A 21 1.11 15.86 21.56
C HIS A 21 -0.10 16.23 20.71
N GLY A 22 -0.38 15.42 19.71
CA GLY A 22 -1.55 15.53 18.86
C GLY A 22 -2.21 14.16 18.66
N ILE A 23 -3.46 14.17 18.26
CA ILE A 23 -4.18 12.97 17.85
C ILE A 23 -4.88 13.26 16.52
N VAL A 24 -4.76 12.34 15.57
CA VAL A 24 -5.38 12.45 14.26
C VAL A 24 -6.08 11.15 13.89
N VAL A 25 -7.10 11.27 13.06
CA VAL A 25 -7.86 10.13 12.54
C VAL A 25 -7.84 10.19 11.03
N LEU A 26 -7.66 9.07 10.36
CA LEU A 26 -7.69 8.94 8.90
C LEU A 26 -8.62 7.80 8.52
N VAL A 27 -9.56 8.04 7.61
CA VAL A 27 -10.33 6.97 6.97
C VAL A 27 -9.51 6.34 5.83
N PRO A 28 -9.86 5.13 5.35
CA PRO A 28 -9.01 4.39 4.41
C PRO A 28 -8.60 5.14 3.13
N SER A 29 -9.46 6.01 2.57
CA SER A 29 -9.13 6.81 1.40
C SER A 29 -8.10 7.90 1.71
N GLU A 30 -8.25 8.59 2.84
CA GLU A 30 -7.32 9.61 3.33
C GLU A 30 -5.95 8.99 3.66
N SER A 31 -5.95 7.82 4.33
CA SER A 31 -4.75 7.00 4.58
C SER A 31 -3.99 6.71 3.28
N LYS A 32 -4.68 6.24 2.25
CA LYS A 32 -4.06 5.91 0.96
C LYS A 32 -3.44 7.13 0.28
N ARG A 33 -4.10 8.29 0.34
CA ARG A 33 -3.55 9.56 -0.17
C ARG A 33 -2.29 9.97 0.59
N LEU A 34 -2.33 9.93 1.91
CA LEU A 34 -1.19 10.26 2.75
C LEU A 34 -0.01 9.33 2.49
N ILE A 35 -0.25 8.01 2.45
CA ILE A 35 0.79 7.01 2.18
C ILE A 35 1.41 7.21 0.79
N ALA A 36 0.60 7.51 -0.23
CA ALA A 36 1.10 7.79 -1.58
C ALA A 36 2.08 8.96 -1.60
N ARG A 37 1.75 10.07 -0.91
CA ARG A 37 2.66 11.22 -0.75
C ARG A 37 3.94 10.85 0.01
N GLY A 38 3.83 10.03 1.06
CA GLY A 38 4.96 9.50 1.80
C GLY A 38 5.91 8.69 0.91
N VAL A 39 5.37 7.76 0.11
CA VAL A 39 6.16 6.94 -0.83
C VAL A 39 6.90 7.82 -1.85
N LEU A 40 6.23 8.82 -2.43
CA LEU A 40 6.84 9.73 -3.41
C LEU A 40 7.93 10.63 -2.79
N ALA A 41 7.94 10.78 -1.48
CA ALA A 41 8.97 11.53 -0.76
C ALA A 41 10.23 10.70 -0.45
N LEU A 42 10.20 9.38 -0.60
CA LEU A 42 11.34 8.51 -0.30
C LEU A 42 12.53 8.79 -1.25
N PRO A 43 13.77 8.78 -0.74
CA PRO A 43 14.96 9.09 -1.54
C PRO A 43 15.12 8.18 -2.75
N GLU A 44 14.92 6.86 -2.58
CA GLU A 44 15.01 5.89 -3.69
C GLU A 44 13.93 6.12 -4.74
N VAL A 45 12.73 6.55 -4.36
CA VAL A 45 11.66 6.89 -5.31
C VAL A 45 12.00 8.18 -6.04
N ARG A 46 12.45 9.21 -5.33
CA ARG A 46 12.90 10.46 -5.95
C ARG A 46 14.07 10.25 -6.91
N ARG A 47 15.01 9.36 -6.55
CA ARG A 47 16.14 9.01 -7.42
C ARG A 47 15.65 8.30 -8.67
N VAL A 48 14.87 7.24 -8.55
CA VAL A 48 14.41 6.44 -9.70
C VAL A 48 13.55 7.23 -10.66
N LEU A 49 12.78 8.19 -10.16
CA LEU A 49 12.01 9.14 -11.00
C LEU A 49 12.90 10.11 -11.78
N LYS A 50 14.16 10.28 -11.41
CA LYS A 50 15.13 11.10 -12.17
C LYS A 50 15.93 10.27 -13.18
N GLU A 51 16.30 9.05 -12.85
CA GLU A 51 17.35 8.33 -13.58
C GLU A 51 17.09 6.84 -13.84
N GLY A 52 15.99 6.25 -13.32
CA GLY A 52 15.74 4.82 -13.40
C GLY A 52 14.35 4.42 -13.90
N LEU A 53 13.97 3.17 -13.57
CA LEU A 53 12.68 2.57 -13.85
C LEU A 53 11.84 2.47 -12.58
N PHE A 54 10.62 2.99 -12.63
CA PHE A 54 9.65 2.93 -11.57
C PHE A 54 8.37 2.25 -12.04
N VAL A 55 8.05 1.09 -11.46
CA VAL A 55 6.84 0.34 -11.81
C VAL A 55 5.81 0.47 -10.70
N VAL A 56 4.63 0.97 -11.06
CA VAL A 56 3.48 1.10 -10.16
C VAL A 56 2.47 0.00 -10.51
N SER A 57 2.41 -1.05 -9.69
CA SER A 57 1.47 -2.16 -9.87
C SER A 57 0.03 -1.74 -9.56
N ARG A 58 -0.94 -2.48 -10.10
CA ARG A 58 -2.36 -2.30 -9.77
C ARG A 58 -2.63 -2.46 -8.28
N GLY A 59 -3.53 -1.65 -7.75
CA GLY A 59 -3.99 -1.68 -6.37
C GLY A 59 -4.64 -0.37 -5.95
N THR A 60 -5.48 -0.40 -4.92
CA THR A 60 -6.17 0.80 -4.44
C THR A 60 -5.19 1.87 -3.92
N THR A 61 -4.19 1.50 -3.11
CA THR A 61 -3.21 2.48 -2.59
C THR A 61 -2.24 2.94 -3.67
N THR A 62 -1.80 2.03 -4.54
CA THR A 62 -0.86 2.36 -5.62
C THR A 62 -1.48 3.24 -6.71
N SER A 63 -2.81 3.21 -6.88
CA SER A 63 -3.50 4.12 -7.80
C SER A 63 -3.38 5.60 -7.39
N TYR A 64 -3.28 5.90 -6.10
CA TYR A 64 -3.01 7.26 -5.62
C TYR A 64 -1.59 7.71 -5.99
N ILE A 65 -0.61 6.80 -5.95
CA ILE A 65 0.77 7.08 -6.41
C ILE A 65 0.77 7.38 -7.92
N ALA A 66 0.09 6.56 -8.70
CA ALA A 66 -0.04 6.77 -10.15
C ALA A 66 -0.75 8.10 -10.47
N GLU A 67 -1.82 8.42 -9.74
CA GLU A 67 -2.57 9.66 -9.91
C GLU A 67 -1.71 10.91 -9.65
N GLU A 68 -0.92 10.92 -8.56
CA GLU A 68 0.02 12.00 -8.24
C GLU A 68 1.08 12.17 -9.34
N LEU A 69 1.59 11.06 -9.91
CA LEU A 69 2.60 11.11 -10.97
C LEU A 69 2.03 11.52 -12.34
N LEU A 70 0.80 11.13 -12.62
CA LEU A 70 0.13 11.47 -13.88
C LEU A 70 -0.45 12.89 -13.86
N GLY A 71 -0.64 13.47 -12.68
CA GLY A 71 -1.26 14.80 -12.52
C GLY A 71 -2.73 14.86 -12.95
N ALA A 72 -3.42 13.72 -13.03
CA ALA A 72 -4.80 13.63 -13.47
C ALA A 72 -5.57 12.58 -12.66
N PRO A 73 -6.85 12.83 -12.33
CA PRO A 73 -7.69 11.90 -11.58
C PRO A 73 -7.80 10.53 -12.26
N LEU A 74 -7.77 9.46 -11.47
CA LEU A 74 -7.95 8.09 -11.93
C LEU A 74 -9.23 7.47 -11.35
N PRO A 75 -9.98 6.66 -12.13
CA PRO A 75 -11.04 5.81 -11.61
C PRO A 75 -10.40 4.66 -10.80
N LYS A 76 -10.09 4.91 -9.54
CA LYS A 76 -9.27 4.05 -8.68
C LYS A 76 -9.83 2.64 -8.52
N ALA A 77 -11.15 2.48 -8.64
CA ALA A 77 -11.81 1.18 -8.65
C ALA A 77 -11.30 0.27 -9.79
N ASN A 78 -11.11 0.85 -10.97
CA ASN A 78 -10.58 0.14 -12.16
C ASN A 78 -9.07 -0.12 -12.10
N CYS A 79 -8.38 0.43 -11.11
CA CYS A 79 -6.94 0.21 -10.89
C CYS A 79 -6.66 -1.06 -10.06
N THR A 80 -7.63 -1.95 -9.90
CA THR A 80 -7.53 -3.18 -9.10
C THR A 80 -7.77 -4.41 -9.96
N ALA A 81 -7.28 -5.57 -9.50
CA ALA A 81 -7.63 -6.86 -10.09
C ALA A 81 -8.49 -7.68 -9.11
N GLY A 82 -7.93 -8.07 -7.97
CA GLY A 82 -8.69 -8.70 -6.89
C GLY A 82 -9.11 -7.66 -5.85
N ILE A 83 -10.32 -7.78 -5.34
CA ILE A 83 -10.88 -6.90 -4.31
C ILE A 83 -11.73 -7.68 -3.30
N VAL A 84 -11.93 -7.06 -2.15
CA VAL A 84 -12.95 -7.48 -1.19
C VAL A 84 -14.08 -6.45 -1.26
N THR A 85 -15.27 -6.89 -1.63
CA THR A 85 -16.45 -6.04 -1.72
C THR A 85 -17.71 -6.88 -1.52
N ASP A 86 -18.80 -6.30 -1.07
CA ASP A 86 -20.03 -7.02 -0.73
C ASP A 86 -19.82 -8.24 0.18
N GLY A 87 -18.88 -8.15 1.13
CA GLY A 87 -18.57 -9.24 2.03
C GLY A 87 -17.95 -10.47 1.37
N ARG A 88 -17.41 -10.36 0.14
CA ARG A 88 -16.82 -11.47 -0.60
C ARG A 88 -15.52 -11.11 -1.30
N LEU A 89 -14.73 -12.13 -1.59
CA LEU A 89 -13.57 -12.04 -2.47
C LEU A 89 -14.03 -12.00 -3.93
N SER A 90 -13.60 -11.00 -4.69
CA SER A 90 -14.07 -10.77 -6.05
C SER A 90 -12.91 -10.35 -6.96
N ALA A 91 -13.15 -10.39 -8.27
CA ALA A 91 -12.25 -9.86 -9.28
C ALA A 91 -12.97 -8.81 -10.14
N THR A 92 -12.23 -7.81 -10.58
CA THR A 92 -12.70 -6.80 -11.53
C THR A 92 -12.63 -7.34 -12.95
N ILE A 93 -13.42 -6.79 -13.86
CA ILE A 93 -13.40 -7.16 -15.28
C ILE A 93 -12.04 -6.83 -15.90
N PRO A 94 -11.30 -7.78 -16.49
CA PRO A 94 -9.93 -7.60 -16.98
C PRO A 94 -9.78 -6.45 -17.98
N GLU A 95 -10.74 -6.30 -18.89
CA GLU A 95 -10.74 -5.33 -19.98
C GLU A 95 -10.91 -3.88 -19.49
N GLU A 96 -11.46 -3.71 -18.29
CA GLU A 96 -11.66 -2.40 -17.67
C GLU A 96 -10.51 -1.99 -16.73
N ARG A 97 -9.52 -2.86 -16.52
CA ARG A 97 -8.41 -2.62 -15.59
C ARG A 97 -7.42 -1.62 -16.13
N LEU A 98 -7.15 -0.59 -15.37
CA LEU A 98 -6.08 0.37 -15.64
C LEU A 98 -4.77 -0.04 -14.96
N GLY A 99 -3.65 0.42 -15.53
CA GLY A 99 -2.31 0.03 -15.07
C GLY A 99 -1.94 -1.43 -15.41
N PRO A 100 -0.81 -1.96 -14.97
CA PRO A 100 0.22 -1.22 -14.22
C PRO A 100 0.81 -0.06 -15.02
N TRP A 101 1.46 0.88 -14.33
CA TRP A 101 2.13 2.01 -14.96
C TRP A 101 3.64 1.86 -14.85
N VAL A 102 4.33 2.15 -15.94
CA VAL A 102 5.79 2.19 -16.01
C VAL A 102 6.23 3.63 -16.23
N PHE A 103 7.13 4.10 -15.38
CA PHE A 103 7.76 5.40 -15.50
C PHE A 103 9.26 5.21 -15.72
N ARG A 104 9.76 5.79 -16.79
CA ARG A 104 11.19 5.85 -17.10
C ARG A 104 11.66 7.29 -16.93
N ARG A 105 12.54 7.52 -15.96
CA ARG A 105 13.01 8.88 -15.61
C ARG A 105 11.85 9.86 -15.40
N GLY A 106 10.84 9.41 -14.66
CA GLY A 106 9.66 10.21 -14.33
C GLY A 106 8.62 10.36 -15.45
N VAL A 107 8.90 9.89 -16.66
CA VAL A 107 7.96 9.95 -17.78
C VAL A 107 7.24 8.62 -17.93
N LYS A 108 5.89 8.66 -17.98
CA LYS A 108 5.07 7.46 -18.25
C LYS A 108 5.43 6.91 -19.63
N THR A 109 5.61 5.60 -19.74
CA THR A 109 5.83 4.87 -20.98
C THR A 109 4.67 3.93 -21.29
N GLU A 110 4.59 3.46 -22.53
CA GLU A 110 3.64 2.41 -22.94
C GLU A 110 4.24 1.00 -22.81
N GLU A 111 5.46 0.90 -22.28
CA GLU A 111 6.13 -0.36 -22.00
C GLU A 111 5.32 -1.16 -20.96
N SER A 112 5.20 -2.46 -21.15
CA SER A 112 4.57 -3.32 -20.15
C SER A 112 5.44 -3.44 -18.89
N ALA A 113 4.81 -3.70 -17.74
CA ALA A 113 5.56 -3.94 -16.51
C ALA A 113 6.52 -5.14 -16.63
N GLU A 114 6.16 -6.16 -17.41
CA GLU A 114 7.00 -7.33 -17.65
C GLU A 114 8.26 -6.97 -18.43
N GLU A 115 8.14 -6.17 -19.48
CA GLU A 115 9.28 -5.67 -20.26
C GLU A 115 10.19 -4.78 -19.42
N ALA A 116 9.61 -3.87 -18.66
CA ALA A 116 10.37 -3.02 -17.74
C ALA A 116 11.14 -3.85 -16.71
N LEU A 117 10.51 -4.85 -16.11
CA LEU A 117 11.14 -5.73 -15.11
C LEU A 117 12.34 -6.51 -15.69
N LYS A 118 12.35 -6.86 -16.97
CA LYS A 118 13.51 -7.50 -17.61
C LYS A 118 14.75 -6.61 -17.59
N GLN A 119 14.57 -5.30 -17.51
CA GLN A 119 15.63 -4.29 -17.51
C GLN A 119 16.01 -3.78 -16.10
N PHE A 120 15.28 -4.15 -15.07
CA PHE A 120 15.50 -3.68 -13.70
C PHE A 120 16.93 -3.94 -13.23
N THR A 121 17.50 -2.96 -12.56
CA THR A 121 18.77 -3.02 -11.82
C THR A 121 18.50 -3.00 -10.32
N SER A 122 19.54 -3.11 -9.51
CA SER A 122 19.42 -3.03 -8.04
C SER A 122 18.92 -1.69 -7.52
N THR A 123 18.94 -0.63 -8.36
CA THR A 123 18.50 0.73 -7.97
C THR A 123 17.08 1.05 -8.39
N ASP A 124 16.44 0.21 -9.19
CA ASP A 124 15.09 0.41 -9.66
C ASP A 124 14.04 0.04 -8.59
N VAL A 125 12.86 0.59 -8.72
CA VAL A 125 11.80 0.49 -7.71
C VAL A 125 10.51 -0.03 -8.31
N SER A 126 9.92 -1.01 -7.65
CA SER A 126 8.53 -1.41 -7.89
C SER A 126 7.69 -1.15 -6.65
N VAL A 127 6.47 -0.63 -6.82
CA VAL A 127 5.49 -0.51 -5.73
C VAL A 127 4.33 -1.48 -5.97
N LYS A 128 3.93 -2.16 -4.90
CA LYS A 128 2.82 -3.12 -4.90
C LYS A 128 2.06 -3.01 -3.58
N GLY A 129 0.73 -2.84 -3.65
CA GLY A 129 -0.11 -2.87 -2.46
C GLY A 129 -0.14 -4.24 -1.79
N ALA A 130 -0.58 -4.28 -0.54
CA ALA A 130 -0.79 -5.48 0.26
C ALA A 130 -2.27 -5.68 0.61
N ASN A 131 -2.62 -6.92 0.99
CA ASN A 131 -3.89 -7.26 1.61
C ASN A 131 -3.75 -7.46 3.12
N ALA A 132 -2.55 -7.81 3.59
CA ALA A 132 -2.20 -7.94 4.99
C ALA A 132 -0.78 -7.45 5.27
N ILE A 133 -0.55 -6.94 6.46
CA ILE A 133 0.75 -6.69 7.06
C ILE A 133 0.73 -7.17 8.50
N ASP A 134 1.88 -7.50 9.07
CA ASP A 134 1.99 -7.89 10.48
C ASP A 134 2.98 -7.00 11.26
N PRO A 135 3.04 -7.11 12.61
CA PRO A 135 3.93 -6.29 13.43
C PRO A 135 5.43 -6.45 13.11
N GLN A 136 5.84 -7.54 12.45
CA GLN A 136 7.20 -7.77 12.00
C GLN A 136 7.48 -7.11 10.64
N GLY A 137 6.44 -6.52 10.01
CA GLY A 137 6.50 -5.92 8.69
C GLY A 137 6.59 -6.94 7.56
N ASN A 138 6.11 -8.16 7.79
CA ASN A 138 5.83 -9.09 6.71
C ASN A 138 4.59 -8.63 5.94
N VAL A 139 4.54 -8.97 4.66
CA VAL A 139 3.49 -8.53 3.74
C VAL A 139 2.75 -9.75 3.19
N GLY A 140 1.42 -9.71 3.24
CA GLY A 140 0.55 -10.70 2.62
C GLY A 140 -0.17 -10.13 1.40
N VAL A 141 -0.08 -10.82 0.28
CA VAL A 141 -0.79 -10.46 -0.96
C VAL A 141 -1.70 -11.60 -1.38
N LEU A 142 -3.00 -11.35 -1.44
CA LEU A 142 -3.97 -12.33 -1.93
C LEU A 142 -3.81 -12.51 -3.45
N ALA A 143 -3.75 -13.76 -3.90
CA ALA A 143 -3.64 -14.13 -5.29
C ALA A 143 -4.68 -15.19 -5.66
N GLY A 144 -5.51 -14.90 -6.66
CA GLY A 144 -6.56 -15.80 -7.13
C GLY A 144 -6.11 -16.78 -8.24
N ASN A 145 -4.88 -16.65 -8.74
CA ASN A 145 -4.34 -17.55 -9.75
C ASN A 145 -3.26 -18.48 -9.18
N ASP A 146 -2.96 -19.55 -9.93
CA ASP A 146 -2.03 -20.62 -9.51
C ASP A 146 -0.56 -20.17 -9.46
N PHE A 147 -0.22 -19.00 -10.01
CA PHE A 147 1.15 -18.50 -10.12
C PHE A 147 1.42 -17.32 -9.16
N GLY A 148 0.56 -17.09 -8.17
CA GLY A 148 0.75 -16.05 -7.16
C GLY A 148 0.44 -14.63 -7.67
N GLY A 149 -0.24 -14.47 -8.80
CA GLY A 149 -0.64 -13.17 -9.35
C GLY A 149 0.54 -12.26 -9.64
N THR A 150 0.31 -10.95 -9.58
CA THR A 150 1.35 -9.96 -9.85
C THR A 150 2.56 -10.12 -8.91
N ILE A 151 2.35 -10.46 -7.63
CA ILE A 151 3.48 -10.61 -6.71
C ILE A 151 4.33 -11.83 -7.04
N GLY A 152 3.71 -12.92 -7.50
CA GLY A 152 4.43 -14.10 -7.98
C GLY A 152 5.32 -13.83 -9.19
N SER A 153 4.93 -12.88 -10.05
CA SER A 153 5.72 -12.49 -11.21
C SER A 153 6.85 -11.52 -10.88
N ILE A 154 6.60 -10.54 -10.00
CA ILE A 154 7.57 -9.45 -9.77
C ILE A 154 8.58 -9.79 -8.67
N TRP A 155 8.14 -10.41 -7.58
CA TRP A 155 8.98 -10.61 -6.40
C TRP A 155 10.27 -11.42 -6.67
N PRO A 156 10.23 -12.54 -7.39
CA PRO A 156 11.45 -13.30 -7.71
C PRO A 156 12.48 -12.45 -8.47
N VAL A 157 12.04 -11.62 -9.41
CA VAL A 157 12.93 -10.74 -10.19
C VAL A 157 13.57 -9.69 -9.28
N LEU A 158 12.76 -9.03 -8.46
CA LEU A 158 13.24 -7.97 -7.55
C LEU A 158 14.22 -8.53 -6.52
N ALA A 159 13.90 -9.68 -5.91
CA ALA A 159 14.73 -10.32 -4.93
C ALA A 159 16.07 -10.78 -5.52
N SER A 160 16.06 -11.40 -6.72
CA SER A 160 17.27 -11.88 -7.39
C SER A 160 18.21 -10.75 -7.81
N ARG A 161 17.67 -9.57 -8.14
CA ARG A 161 18.47 -8.42 -8.60
C ARG A 161 18.81 -7.42 -7.51
N GLY A 162 18.27 -7.60 -6.31
CA GLY A 162 18.41 -6.63 -5.22
C GLY A 162 17.66 -5.31 -5.46
N SER A 163 16.66 -5.31 -6.36
CA SER A 163 15.82 -4.15 -6.64
C SER A 163 14.89 -3.85 -5.48
N HIS A 164 14.38 -2.63 -5.41
CA HIS A 164 13.51 -2.23 -4.31
C HIS A 164 12.06 -2.64 -4.55
N LEU A 165 11.47 -3.33 -3.57
CA LEU A 165 10.02 -3.48 -3.45
C LEU A 165 9.52 -2.59 -2.31
N ILE A 166 8.73 -1.57 -2.63
CA ILE A 166 8.06 -0.72 -1.65
C ILE A 166 6.59 -1.12 -1.59
N VAL A 167 6.08 -1.34 -0.38
CA VAL A 167 4.71 -1.77 -0.16
C VAL A 167 3.95 -0.71 0.63
N PRO A 168 3.18 0.16 -0.07
CA PRO A 168 2.24 1.06 0.57
C PRO A 168 1.04 0.27 1.11
N ALA A 169 0.82 0.33 2.42
CA ALA A 169 -0.27 -0.39 3.08
C ALA A 169 -0.81 0.38 4.28
N GLY A 170 -2.10 0.62 4.32
CA GLY A 170 -2.74 1.21 5.49
C GLY A 170 -2.76 0.24 6.68
N LEU A 171 -2.69 0.81 7.88
CA LEU A 171 -2.72 0.05 9.15
C LEU A 171 -4.04 -0.70 9.36
N GLU A 172 -5.09 -0.37 8.60
CA GLU A 172 -6.33 -1.13 8.57
C GLU A 172 -6.14 -2.59 8.11
N LYS A 173 -4.97 -2.91 7.53
CA LYS A 173 -4.60 -4.24 7.04
C LYS A 173 -3.73 -5.03 8.03
N MET A 174 -3.54 -4.51 9.23
CA MET A 174 -2.74 -5.17 10.25
C MET A 174 -3.43 -6.45 10.73
N ILE A 175 -2.71 -7.58 10.63
CA ILE A 175 -3.12 -8.88 11.17
C ILE A 175 -2.05 -9.38 12.14
N ALA A 176 -2.39 -10.37 12.94
CA ALA A 176 -1.46 -10.89 13.96
C ALA A 176 -0.20 -11.53 13.36
N SER A 177 -0.34 -12.31 12.26
CA SER A 177 0.76 -13.01 11.62
C SER A 177 0.45 -13.27 10.14
N VAL A 178 1.26 -12.72 9.25
CA VAL A 178 1.21 -13.02 7.82
C VAL A 178 1.69 -14.45 7.55
N VAL A 179 2.65 -14.94 8.34
CA VAL A 179 3.17 -16.30 8.19
C VAL A 179 2.07 -17.32 8.43
N ASP A 180 1.36 -17.23 9.57
CA ASP A 180 0.27 -18.15 9.90
C ASP A 180 -0.88 -18.04 8.89
N ALA A 181 -1.23 -16.81 8.49
CA ALA A 181 -2.24 -16.58 7.47
C ALA A 181 -1.85 -17.19 6.12
N SER A 182 -0.58 -17.16 5.73
CA SER A 182 -0.10 -17.78 4.49
C SER A 182 -0.19 -19.32 4.52
N TRP A 183 0.07 -19.91 5.66
CA TRP A 183 -0.11 -21.35 5.88
C TRP A 183 -1.57 -21.78 5.79
N ALA A 184 -2.48 -20.94 6.27
CA ALA A 184 -3.91 -21.18 6.26
C ALA A 184 -4.58 -20.95 4.90
N CYS A 185 -3.88 -20.30 3.93
CA CYS A 185 -4.45 -19.88 2.67
C CYS A 185 -3.79 -20.52 1.45
N GLY A 186 -4.62 -21.23 0.64
CA GLY A 186 -4.20 -21.78 -0.65
C GLY A 186 -5.39 -21.92 -1.58
N ASN A 187 -5.28 -21.49 -2.83
CA ASN A 187 -6.41 -21.45 -3.75
C ASN A 187 -6.98 -22.84 -4.12
N LYS A 188 -6.23 -23.92 -3.88
CA LYS A 188 -6.70 -25.31 -4.03
C LYS A 188 -7.09 -25.96 -2.69
N LEU A 189 -6.90 -25.26 -1.57
CA LEU A 189 -7.14 -25.79 -0.24
C LEU A 189 -8.62 -25.71 0.17
N PHE A 190 -9.28 -24.61 -0.21
CA PHE A 190 -10.61 -24.29 0.29
C PHE A 190 -11.72 -25.09 -0.40
N LYS A 191 -12.56 -25.76 0.40
CA LYS A 191 -13.82 -26.36 -0.05
C LYS A 191 -14.96 -25.31 -0.08
N TYR A 192 -15.06 -24.47 0.96
CA TYR A 192 -16.12 -23.47 1.09
C TYR A 192 -15.53 -22.08 0.98
N VAL A 193 -16.06 -21.21 0.12
CA VAL A 193 -15.51 -19.89 -0.18
C VAL A 193 -16.63 -18.86 -0.38
N MET A 194 -16.46 -17.67 0.16
CA MET A 194 -17.28 -16.52 -0.19
C MET A 194 -16.61 -15.74 -1.34
N GLY A 195 -16.89 -16.16 -2.57
CA GLY A 195 -16.33 -15.58 -3.80
C GLY A 195 -15.13 -16.34 -4.35
N THR A 196 -14.07 -15.66 -4.75
CA THR A 196 -12.89 -16.25 -5.42
C THR A 196 -11.98 -16.98 -4.44
N ARG A 197 -11.53 -18.18 -4.80
CA ARG A 197 -10.46 -18.89 -4.06
C ARG A 197 -9.15 -18.13 -4.18
N VAL A 198 -8.42 -17.96 -3.08
CA VAL A 198 -7.16 -17.23 -3.05
C VAL A 198 -6.10 -17.97 -2.25
N ALA A 199 -4.85 -17.74 -2.61
CA ALA A 199 -3.69 -17.97 -1.73
C ALA A 199 -3.25 -16.65 -1.12
N LEU A 200 -2.58 -16.67 0.03
CA LEU A 200 -1.88 -15.52 0.60
C LEU A 200 -0.38 -15.71 0.37
N MET A 201 0.16 -14.91 -0.54
CA MET A 201 1.60 -14.88 -0.82
C MET A 201 2.31 -14.06 0.25
N ALA A 202 3.10 -14.71 1.12
CA ALA A 202 3.93 -14.03 2.10
C ALA A 202 5.19 -13.47 1.43
N VAL A 203 5.45 -12.19 1.64
CA VAL A 203 6.61 -11.47 1.11
C VAL A 203 7.43 -10.91 2.28
N VAL A 204 8.66 -11.33 2.35
CA VAL A 204 9.67 -10.80 3.28
C VAL A 204 10.56 -9.77 2.56
N ASN A 205 11.28 -8.94 3.31
CA ASN A 205 12.21 -7.91 2.79
C ASN A 205 11.58 -6.82 1.91
N ALA A 206 10.26 -6.70 1.86
CA ALA A 206 9.61 -5.52 1.31
C ALA A 206 9.77 -4.33 2.28
N LYS A 207 9.88 -3.13 1.74
CA LYS A 207 9.88 -1.89 2.52
C LYS A 207 8.44 -1.41 2.70
N VAL A 208 7.87 -1.66 3.86
CA VAL A 208 6.48 -1.32 4.16
C VAL A 208 6.37 0.15 4.57
N VAL A 209 5.48 0.88 3.92
CA VAL A 209 5.17 2.28 4.22
C VAL A 209 3.70 2.36 4.60
N THR A 210 3.44 2.69 5.87
CA THR A 210 2.10 2.94 6.41
C THR A 210 1.90 4.43 6.65
N GLU A 211 0.79 4.80 7.27
CA GLU A 211 0.53 6.16 7.72
C GLU A 211 1.63 6.68 8.66
N ILE A 212 2.19 5.79 9.50
CA ILE A 212 3.30 6.14 10.42
C ILE A 212 4.51 6.61 9.62
N GLN A 213 5.03 5.76 8.72
CA GLN A 213 6.21 6.09 7.92
C GLN A 213 5.96 7.31 7.04
N ALA A 214 4.75 7.45 6.49
CA ALA A 214 4.41 8.61 5.67
C ALA A 214 4.46 9.92 6.47
N LEU A 215 3.87 9.95 7.67
CA LEU A 215 3.92 11.13 8.56
C LEU A 215 5.35 11.46 8.97
N GLU A 216 6.12 10.45 9.41
CA GLU A 216 7.49 10.64 9.86
C GLU A 216 8.39 11.16 8.73
N VAL A 217 8.29 10.60 7.52
CA VAL A 217 9.06 11.05 6.34
C VAL A 217 8.69 12.48 5.93
N LEU A 218 7.41 12.82 5.96
CA LEU A 218 6.92 14.11 5.45
C LEU A 218 7.06 15.26 6.46
N THR A 219 7.06 14.97 7.76
CA THR A 219 6.98 15.98 8.80
C THR A 219 8.06 15.88 9.87
N GLY A 220 8.65 14.70 10.04
CA GLY A 220 9.63 14.40 11.08
C GLY A 220 9.02 14.20 12.48
N VAL A 221 7.70 14.15 12.60
CA VAL A 221 6.99 13.84 13.85
C VAL A 221 7.23 12.38 14.25
N HIS A 222 7.07 12.04 15.51
CA HIS A 222 6.90 10.65 15.92
C HIS A 222 5.42 10.30 15.88
N ALA A 223 5.08 9.20 15.22
CA ALA A 223 3.70 8.74 15.08
C ALA A 223 3.54 7.31 15.63
N VAL A 224 2.46 7.08 16.34
CA VAL A 224 2.13 5.78 16.93
C VAL A 224 0.69 5.42 16.62
N HIS A 225 0.46 4.18 16.22
CA HIS A 225 -0.89 3.64 16.00
C HIS A 225 -1.57 3.38 17.34
N ALA A 226 -2.58 4.18 17.65
CA ALA A 226 -3.27 4.14 18.92
C ALA A 226 -4.56 3.29 18.91
N ALA A 227 -5.30 3.30 17.78
CA ALA A 227 -6.55 2.54 17.63
C ALA A 227 -6.93 2.41 16.15
N SER A 228 -7.84 1.49 15.85
CA SER A 228 -8.51 1.33 14.56
C SER A 228 -10.00 1.05 14.75
N GLY A 229 -10.77 1.26 13.70
CA GLY A 229 -12.20 1.01 13.65
C GLY A 229 -12.97 2.24 13.18
N GLY A 230 -14.27 2.25 13.40
CA GLY A 230 -15.14 3.36 13.03
C GLY A 230 -16.53 2.90 12.60
N VAL A 231 -17.42 3.84 12.44
CA VAL A 231 -18.81 3.64 11.98
C VAL A 231 -19.23 4.77 11.05
N GLY A 232 -20.30 4.57 10.31
CA GLY A 232 -20.91 5.64 9.51
C GLY A 232 -19.98 6.19 8.41
N GLY A 233 -19.26 5.32 7.69
CA GLY A 233 -18.28 5.70 6.65
C GLY A 233 -16.85 5.84 7.14
N SER A 234 -16.62 5.57 8.45
CA SER A 234 -15.28 5.57 9.04
C SER A 234 -14.75 4.15 9.32
N GLU A 235 -15.40 3.11 8.79
CA GLU A 235 -14.98 1.73 8.93
C GLU A 235 -13.54 1.55 8.35
N GLY A 236 -12.66 0.97 9.17
CA GLY A 236 -11.24 0.84 8.85
C GLY A 236 -10.42 2.12 9.08
N ALA A 237 -10.98 3.13 9.77
CA ALA A 237 -10.21 4.29 10.17
C ALA A 237 -9.08 3.92 11.13
N VAL A 238 -7.99 4.69 11.09
CA VAL A 238 -6.86 4.58 12.00
C VAL A 238 -6.72 5.85 12.83
N VAL A 239 -6.44 5.68 14.10
CA VAL A 239 -6.16 6.76 15.05
C VAL A 239 -4.67 6.76 15.35
N LEU A 240 -4.01 7.89 15.14
CA LEU A 240 -2.58 8.05 15.36
C LEU A 240 -2.30 9.12 16.41
N ALA A 241 -1.52 8.76 17.42
CA ALA A 241 -0.94 9.70 18.36
C ALA A 241 0.37 10.25 17.73
N LEU A 242 0.53 11.56 17.85
CA LEU A 242 1.68 12.31 17.33
C LEU A 242 2.43 12.93 18.50
N GLU A 243 3.76 12.95 18.42
CA GLU A 243 4.65 13.55 19.42
C GLU A 243 5.82 14.26 18.74
N GLY A 244 6.17 15.44 19.23
CA GLY A 244 7.31 16.20 18.69
C GLY A 244 7.32 17.66 19.17
N SER A 245 8.14 18.48 18.51
CA SER A 245 8.06 19.93 18.66
C SER A 245 6.73 20.47 18.10
N ASP A 246 6.29 21.61 18.60
CA ASP A 246 5.04 22.26 18.15
C ASP A 246 4.99 22.42 16.63
N ALA A 247 6.07 22.86 16.03
CA ALA A 247 6.15 23.05 14.57
C ALA A 247 5.93 21.74 13.78
N ARG A 248 6.46 20.61 14.27
CA ARG A 248 6.32 19.31 13.58
C ARG A 248 4.95 18.70 13.78
N VAL A 249 4.42 18.75 15.00
CA VAL A 249 3.07 18.26 15.29
C VAL A 249 2.03 19.07 14.52
N LYS A 250 2.18 20.41 14.49
CA LYS A 250 1.32 21.30 13.69
C LYS A 250 1.40 20.96 12.20
N ARG A 251 2.60 20.80 11.64
CA ARG A 251 2.79 20.40 10.24
C ARG A 251 2.15 19.05 9.92
N ALA A 252 2.27 18.05 10.82
CA ALA A 252 1.63 16.77 10.65
C ALA A 252 0.11 16.90 10.69
N PHE A 253 -0.43 17.70 11.58
CA PHE A 253 -1.86 17.98 11.67
C PHE A 253 -2.37 18.67 10.39
N GLU A 254 -1.70 19.70 9.90
CA GLU A 254 -2.02 20.40 8.65
C GLU A 254 -1.95 19.46 7.45
N LEU A 255 -0.96 18.57 7.39
CA LEU A 255 -0.84 17.54 6.35
C LEU A 255 -2.04 16.60 6.37
N VAL A 256 -2.43 16.12 7.55
CA VAL A 256 -3.63 15.26 7.70
C VAL A 256 -4.88 16.04 7.28
N GLN A 257 -5.03 17.30 7.66
CA GLN A 257 -6.14 18.15 7.23
C GLN A 257 -6.20 18.28 5.70
N SER A 258 -5.05 18.35 5.03
CA SER A 258 -4.98 18.49 3.56
C SER A 258 -5.45 17.26 2.77
N VAL A 259 -5.62 16.12 3.42
CA VAL A 259 -6.16 14.90 2.80
C VAL A 259 -7.57 14.57 3.28
N LYS A 260 -8.14 15.38 4.17
CA LYS A 260 -9.51 15.23 4.64
C LYS A 260 -10.51 15.38 3.50
N GLY A 261 -11.54 14.53 3.53
CA GLY A 261 -12.56 14.51 2.50
C GLY A 261 -12.15 13.81 1.21
N GLU A 262 -11.02 13.11 1.18
CA GLU A 262 -10.67 12.23 0.06
C GLU A 262 -11.81 11.23 -0.16
N PRO A 263 -12.44 11.19 -1.34
CA PRO A 263 -13.64 10.38 -1.56
C PRO A 263 -13.34 8.88 -1.42
N PRO A 264 -14.30 8.08 -0.92
CA PRO A 264 -14.17 6.64 -0.89
C PRO A 264 -14.04 6.09 -2.32
N ILE A 265 -13.31 4.99 -2.46
CA ILE A 265 -13.19 4.31 -3.75
C ILE A 265 -14.51 3.66 -4.08
N GLY A 266 -15.08 4.01 -5.22
CA GLY A 266 -16.33 3.43 -5.70
C GLY A 266 -16.19 1.93 -6.02
N MET A 267 -17.33 1.29 -6.24
CA MET A 267 -17.40 -0.12 -6.62
C MET A 267 -17.11 -0.28 -8.13
N PRO A 268 -16.14 -1.10 -8.53
CA PRO A 268 -15.92 -1.42 -9.95
C PRO A 268 -16.94 -2.44 -10.44
N ARG A 269 -17.01 -2.62 -11.76
CA ARG A 269 -17.71 -3.78 -12.33
C ARG A 269 -16.92 -5.05 -12.02
N LEU A 270 -17.62 -6.11 -11.67
CA LEU A 270 -17.05 -7.37 -11.23
C LEU A 270 -17.19 -8.45 -12.30
N GLU A 271 -16.24 -9.36 -12.34
CA GLU A 271 -16.45 -10.65 -13.01
C GLU A 271 -17.65 -11.38 -12.41
N PRO A 272 -18.38 -12.17 -13.20
CA PRO A 272 -19.43 -13.04 -12.66
C PRO A 272 -18.86 -13.89 -11.51
N PRO A 273 -19.63 -14.08 -10.43
CA PRO A 273 -19.19 -14.92 -9.33
C PRO A 273 -18.92 -16.35 -9.84
N VAL A 274 -17.76 -16.89 -9.52
CA VAL A 274 -17.47 -18.30 -9.78
C VAL A 274 -18.46 -19.13 -8.95
N PRO A 275 -19.25 -20.04 -9.55
CA PRO A 275 -20.15 -20.89 -8.80
C PRO A 275 -19.36 -21.65 -7.73
N VAL A 276 -19.88 -21.67 -6.50
CA VAL A 276 -19.33 -22.53 -5.46
C VAL A 276 -19.69 -23.97 -5.85
N VAL A 277 -18.72 -24.72 -6.35
CA VAL A 277 -18.90 -26.14 -6.58
C VAL A 277 -18.65 -26.84 -5.25
N PHE A 278 -19.68 -27.50 -4.75
CA PHE A 278 -19.58 -28.41 -3.62
C PHE A 278 -19.28 -29.81 -4.22
N ASP A 279 -18.04 -30.19 -4.24
CA ASP A 279 -17.62 -31.56 -4.61
C ASP A 279 -17.74 -32.48 -3.40
#